data_57ee572eaf7220c51cd5f9fa89e2f6dc
#
_entry.id   57ee572eaf7220c51cd5f9fa89e2f6dc
#
_cell.length_a   1.000
_cell.length_b   1.000
_cell.length_c   1.000
_cell.angle_alpha   90.00
_cell.angle_beta   90.00
_cell.angle_gamma   90.00
#
_symmetry.space_group_name_H-M   'P 1'
#
loop_
_entity.id
_entity.type
_entity.pdbx_description
1 polymer ?
#
loop_
_entity_poly.entity_id
_entity_poly.type
_entity_poly.pdbx_seq_one_letter_code
_entity_poly.pdbx_strand_id
1 'polypeptide(L)'
;MKSSWVKRAALCLSAAALAASALAACGGSSDESGPPELTFFVAIQPGGTIEEVSKRCSEESNGKYTITPEFLPTDASQQREQLVRRLGAEDSSIDIVGMDVIWTGEFANAGWVEEWSGADKKAVTENVFPNVIETASYEDKLYAAPFNTNTQLLWYRKDLVKQPPKTWDEMIEQAEGLKEAGTIQVQASRYEGYMVFVNALIESAGTEILSGPEEVDLEQDPTEQALQVIGKLANGGAAPPSLSTSDEDSARLAFEAGESAFMTNYTFAYASAQAEAPEIGKQMGFARFPRVDASKPSKPPLGGFNLAVSSYSKNKDVAFEAATCLANKDSQKTAVELDGLPPSRSDLYTDKTVTEAYPGFAQLVKESIEESGPRPTTPAYQDVSLAVQRALHPPDKIDSSDTESIYDELKSKVEDAVKREGLL
;
A
#
# COMPACT_ATOMS: atom_id res chain seq x y z
N MET A 1 4.15 77.71 -15.41
CA MET A 1 5.04 78.96 -15.31
C MET A 1 6.25 78.59 -14.49
N LYS A 2 7.38 78.61 -15.16
CA LYS A 2 8.75 79.07 -14.70
C LYS A 2 9.37 78.21 -13.57
N SER A 3 10.35 77.40 -13.84
CA SER A 3 11.79 77.71 -14.14
C SER A 3 12.58 77.51 -12.86
N SER A 4 13.73 77.04 -12.71
CA SER A 4 14.93 76.79 -13.52
C SER A 4 15.97 76.23 -12.51
N TRP A 5 16.75 75.22 -12.80
CA TRP A 5 18.11 75.26 -13.28
C TRP A 5 19.17 75.83 -12.32
N VAL A 6 20.23 75.05 -12.15
CA VAL A 6 21.66 75.47 -11.98
C VAL A 6 22.14 75.39 -10.52
N LYS A 7 23.19 74.69 -10.12
CA LYS A 7 24.56 74.40 -10.62
C LYS A 7 25.17 73.27 -9.73
N ARG A 8 25.75 72.27 -10.19
CA ARG A 8 27.12 71.96 -10.58
C ARG A 8 28.25 72.45 -9.60
N ALA A 9 28.97 71.38 -9.19
CA ALA A 9 30.41 71.28 -9.02
C ALA A 9 30.99 71.51 -7.63
N ALA A 10 31.63 70.57 -7.13
CA ALA A 10 33.04 70.43 -6.68
C ALA A 10 33.09 69.35 -5.58
N LEU A 11 33.93 68.50 -5.48
CA LEU A 11 35.19 67.98 -5.97
C LEU A 11 35.52 66.80 -5.08
N CYS A 12 35.87 65.69 -5.73
CA CYS A 12 36.90 64.75 -5.37
C CYS A 12 37.72 65.01 -4.11
N LEU A 13 37.82 63.96 -3.29
CA LEU A 13 38.96 63.56 -2.48
C LEU A 13 38.46 62.92 -1.16
N SER A 14 38.18 61.68 -1.17
CA SER A 14 38.25 60.71 -0.04
C SER A 14 37.92 59.31 -0.51
N ALA A 15 38.57 58.86 -1.54
CA ALA A 15 38.54 57.52 -2.02
C ALA A 15 39.88 56.83 -1.74
N ALA A 16 40.11 56.40 -0.54
CA ALA A 16 41.25 55.49 -0.21
C ALA A 16 41.26 54.95 1.22
N ALA A 17 40.13 54.62 1.83
CA ALA A 17 40.16 53.99 3.18
C ALA A 17 39.01 52.98 3.43
N LEU A 18 38.34 52.44 2.41
CA LEU A 18 37.22 51.50 2.58
C LEU A 18 37.34 50.22 1.67
N ALA A 19 38.53 49.88 1.20
CA ALA A 19 38.80 48.74 0.33
C ALA A 19 39.52 47.58 1.04
N ALA A 20 39.53 47.50 2.36
CA ALA A 20 40.23 46.43 3.09
C ALA A 20 39.34 45.61 4.05
N SER A 21 38.01 45.71 3.95
CA SER A 21 37.09 44.94 4.82
C SER A 21 36.10 44.00 4.08
N ALA A 22 36.27 43.78 2.79
CA ALA A 22 35.33 42.97 1.97
C ALA A 22 35.90 41.61 1.51
N LEU A 23 36.95 41.07 2.15
CA LEU A 23 37.56 39.78 1.77
C LEU A 23 37.62 38.75 2.90
N ALA A 24 36.76 38.90 3.93
CA ALA A 24 36.68 37.92 5.03
C ALA A 24 35.23 37.36 5.21
N ALA A 25 34.41 37.30 4.16
CA ALA A 25 33.05 36.78 4.23
C ALA A 25 32.74 35.79 3.10
N CYS A 26 33.68 34.89 2.78
CA CYS A 26 33.42 33.70 1.97
C CYS A 26 34.26 32.57 2.52
N GLY A 27 33.71 31.82 3.46
CA GLY A 27 34.37 30.70 4.06
C GLY A 27 33.72 30.24 5.37
N GLY A 28 32.43 30.44 5.50
CA GLY A 28 31.63 29.78 6.50
C GLY A 28 30.99 28.57 5.85
N SER A 29 31.69 27.42 5.82
CA SER A 29 30.97 26.15 5.90
C SER A 29 30.19 26.22 7.20
N SER A 30 28.88 26.31 7.11
CA SER A 30 28.02 25.96 8.22
C SER A 30 28.25 24.49 8.51
N ASP A 31 29.21 24.19 9.41
CA ASP A 31 29.11 22.99 10.18
C ASP A 31 27.78 23.07 10.93
N GLU A 32 26.72 22.49 10.40
CA GLU A 32 25.50 22.19 11.14
C GLU A 32 25.93 21.23 12.25
N SER A 33 26.26 21.81 13.41
CA SER A 33 26.78 21.08 14.58
C SER A 33 25.68 20.35 15.35
N GLY A 34 24.60 19.99 14.68
CA GLY A 34 23.48 19.19 15.21
C GLY A 34 23.45 17.77 14.63
N PRO A 35 22.67 16.87 15.23
CA PRO A 35 22.41 15.58 14.61
C PRO A 35 21.74 15.78 13.24
N PRO A 36 22.00 14.89 12.25
CA PRO A 36 21.34 14.98 10.95
C PRO A 36 19.83 14.87 11.12
N GLU A 37 19.09 15.71 10.40
CA GLU A 37 17.64 15.63 10.24
C GLU A 37 17.35 14.72 9.05
N LEU A 38 16.68 13.60 9.31
CA LEU A 38 16.29 12.62 8.30
C LEU A 38 14.86 12.90 7.83
N THR A 39 14.68 13.13 6.56
CA THR A 39 13.36 13.32 5.96
C THR A 39 12.74 11.98 5.59
N PHE A 40 11.56 11.71 6.12
CA PHE A 40 10.79 10.47 5.90
C PHE A 40 9.54 10.74 5.06
N PHE A 41 9.58 10.41 3.76
CA PHE A 41 8.43 10.52 2.85
C PHE A 41 7.52 9.31 2.99
N VAL A 42 6.26 9.52 3.38
CA VAL A 42 5.35 8.42 3.74
C VAL A 42 3.88 8.82 3.56
N ALA A 43 3.01 7.84 3.34
CA ALA A 43 1.56 8.04 3.38
C ALA A 43 1.09 8.41 4.79
N ILE A 44 0.17 9.36 4.89
CA ILE A 44 -0.45 9.72 6.18
C ILE A 44 -1.20 8.53 6.77
N GLN A 45 -1.08 8.36 8.09
CA GLN A 45 -1.90 7.43 8.86
C GLN A 45 -2.78 8.27 9.81
N PRO A 46 -4.12 8.23 9.67
CA PRO A 46 -5.02 9.17 10.34
C PRO A 46 -4.95 9.16 11.87
N GLY A 47 -4.58 8.02 12.48
CA GLY A 47 -4.42 7.88 13.93
C GLY A 47 -3.13 8.47 14.49
N GLY A 48 -2.21 8.96 13.64
CA GLY A 48 -0.97 9.61 14.06
C GLY A 48 0.20 8.65 14.31
N THR A 49 0.13 7.43 13.78
CA THR A 49 1.23 6.45 13.91
C THR A 49 2.57 7.00 13.47
N ILE A 50 2.61 7.66 12.31
CA ILE A 50 3.88 8.10 11.71
C ILE A 50 4.58 9.15 12.56
N GLU A 51 3.82 10.12 13.06
CA GLU A 51 4.34 11.17 13.94
C GLU A 51 4.88 10.58 15.25
N GLU A 52 4.11 9.66 15.88
CA GLU A 52 4.49 9.08 17.16
C GLU A 52 5.73 8.18 17.04
N VAL A 53 5.81 7.30 16.01
CA VAL A 53 6.99 6.45 15.84
C VAL A 53 8.23 7.25 15.42
N SER A 54 8.08 8.30 14.61
CA SER A 54 9.20 9.19 14.22
C SER A 54 9.76 9.94 15.42
N LYS A 55 8.87 10.47 16.27
CA LYS A 55 9.25 11.14 17.52
C LYS A 55 9.99 10.18 18.45
N ARG A 56 9.41 9.01 18.73
CA ARG A 56 10.02 8.01 19.61
C ARG A 56 11.39 7.57 19.10
N CYS A 57 11.53 7.23 17.81
CA CYS A 57 12.80 6.81 17.24
C CYS A 57 13.85 7.93 17.25
N SER A 58 13.43 9.19 17.10
CA SER A 58 14.33 10.34 17.28
C SER A 58 14.85 10.44 18.72
N GLU A 59 13.97 10.29 19.71
CA GLU A 59 14.35 10.32 21.14
C GLU A 59 15.27 9.15 21.51
N GLU A 60 14.95 7.94 21.05
CA GLU A 60 15.73 6.71 21.29
C GLU A 60 17.11 6.75 20.61
N SER A 61 17.29 7.55 19.56
CA SER A 61 18.59 7.75 18.90
C SER A 61 19.67 8.33 19.81
N ASN A 62 19.28 8.92 20.96
CA ASN A 62 20.16 9.64 21.87
C ASN A 62 20.97 10.76 21.18
N GLY A 63 20.33 11.47 20.25
CA GLY A 63 20.90 12.59 19.54
C GLY A 63 21.77 12.22 18.34
N LYS A 64 21.68 11.01 17.83
CA LYS A 64 22.36 10.63 16.58
C LYS A 64 21.66 11.18 15.34
N TYR A 65 20.32 11.26 15.36
CA TYR A 65 19.47 11.79 14.28
C TYR A 65 18.11 12.28 14.82
N THR A 66 17.42 13.04 14.02
CA THR A 66 15.99 13.33 14.16
C THR A 66 15.27 12.88 12.90
N ILE A 67 14.00 12.47 13.01
CA ILE A 67 13.18 12.03 11.88
C ILE A 67 12.03 13.03 11.71
N THR A 68 11.94 13.62 10.52
CA THR A 68 10.86 14.55 10.15
C THR A 68 10.00 13.91 9.06
N PRO A 69 8.74 13.53 9.36
CA PRO A 69 7.82 13.02 8.36
C PRO A 69 7.41 14.09 7.35
N GLU A 70 7.41 13.70 6.06
CA GLU A 70 6.86 14.47 4.96
C GLU A 70 5.74 13.65 4.31
N PHE A 71 4.50 14.15 4.42
CA PHE A 71 3.34 13.39 3.99
C PHE A 71 3.11 13.48 2.49
N LEU A 72 2.97 12.30 1.89
CA LEU A 72 2.58 12.11 0.49
C LEU A 72 1.06 12.32 0.33
N PRO A 73 0.56 12.55 -0.90
CA PRO A 73 -0.86 12.55 -1.19
C PRO A 73 -1.57 11.27 -0.71
N THR A 74 -2.89 11.30 -0.56
CA THR A 74 -3.66 10.12 -0.12
C THR A 74 -3.82 9.05 -1.21
N ASP A 75 -3.83 9.44 -2.47
CA ASP A 75 -3.92 8.53 -3.62
C ASP A 75 -2.56 7.87 -3.92
N ALA A 76 -2.53 6.53 -3.96
CA ALA A 76 -1.31 5.75 -4.15
C ALA A 76 -0.59 6.04 -5.48
N SER A 77 -1.33 6.30 -6.56
CA SER A 77 -0.73 6.63 -7.86
C SER A 77 -0.04 8.00 -7.81
N GLN A 78 -0.63 8.97 -7.11
CA GLN A 78 -0.03 10.29 -6.91
C GLN A 78 1.20 10.22 -5.98
N GLN A 79 1.16 9.38 -4.94
CA GLN A 79 2.33 9.11 -4.08
C GLN A 79 3.50 8.60 -4.93
N ARG A 80 3.25 7.53 -5.71
CA ARG A 80 4.26 6.97 -6.60
C ARG A 80 4.80 8.03 -7.57
N GLU A 81 3.92 8.76 -8.24
CA GLU A 81 4.33 9.79 -9.22
C GLU A 81 5.23 10.86 -8.58
N GLN A 82 4.92 11.29 -7.37
CA GLN A 82 5.75 12.26 -6.65
C GLN A 82 7.12 11.67 -6.30
N LEU A 83 7.18 10.44 -5.79
CA LEU A 83 8.43 9.76 -5.45
C LEU A 83 9.29 9.50 -6.69
N VAL A 84 8.71 8.96 -7.76
CA VAL A 84 9.39 8.69 -9.04
C VAL A 84 10.03 9.96 -9.61
N ARG A 85 9.30 11.09 -9.61
CA ARG A 85 9.86 12.36 -10.11
C ARG A 85 11.04 12.85 -9.26
N ARG A 86 10.97 12.73 -7.94
CA ARG A 86 12.02 13.20 -7.04
C ARG A 86 13.23 12.28 -7.05
N LEU A 87 13.02 10.98 -6.92
CA LEU A 87 14.11 9.99 -6.97
C LEU A 87 14.77 9.95 -8.34
N GLY A 88 13.99 10.05 -9.42
CA GLY A 88 14.53 10.18 -10.78
C GLY A 88 15.30 11.49 -11.04
N ALA A 89 15.09 12.52 -10.21
CA ALA A 89 15.89 13.76 -10.21
C ALA A 89 17.07 13.71 -9.21
N GLU A 90 17.38 12.55 -8.63
CA GLU A 90 18.47 12.33 -7.67
C GLU A 90 18.34 13.24 -6.42
N ASP A 91 17.10 13.44 -5.95
CA ASP A 91 16.81 14.33 -4.84
C ASP A 91 17.41 13.82 -3.53
N SER A 92 18.52 14.42 -3.13
CA SER A 92 19.26 14.06 -1.90
C SER A 92 18.61 14.56 -0.61
N SER A 93 17.45 15.20 -0.66
CA SER A 93 16.69 15.56 0.53
C SER A 93 15.78 14.43 1.03
N ILE A 94 15.71 13.31 0.31
CA ILE A 94 14.95 12.13 0.71
C ILE A 94 15.90 11.14 1.38
N ASP A 95 15.67 10.84 2.66
CA ASP A 95 16.46 9.84 3.38
C ASP A 95 15.71 8.49 3.47
N ILE A 96 14.45 8.50 3.89
CA ILE A 96 13.62 7.31 4.05
C ILE A 96 12.34 7.45 3.24
N VAL A 97 11.92 6.36 2.59
CA VAL A 97 10.71 6.29 1.78
C VAL A 97 9.80 5.18 2.32
N GLY A 98 8.56 5.54 2.66
CA GLY A 98 7.48 4.58 2.87
C GLY A 98 6.88 4.18 1.53
N MET A 99 7.16 2.96 1.10
CA MET A 99 6.69 2.41 -0.18
C MET A 99 5.47 1.52 0.02
N ASP A 100 4.48 1.63 -0.86
CA ASP A 100 3.55 0.51 -1.04
C ASP A 100 4.34 -0.74 -1.44
N VAL A 101 3.90 -1.91 -0.98
CA VAL A 101 4.57 -3.20 -1.25
C VAL A 101 4.83 -3.47 -2.73
N ILE A 102 4.02 -2.88 -3.62
CA ILE A 102 4.11 -3.06 -5.08
C ILE A 102 5.23 -2.24 -5.76
N TRP A 103 5.84 -1.28 -5.07
CA TRP A 103 6.86 -0.41 -5.70
C TRP A 103 8.28 -0.93 -5.56
N THR A 104 8.51 -1.96 -4.74
CA THR A 104 9.85 -2.49 -4.46
C THR A 104 10.59 -2.89 -5.74
N GLY A 105 9.95 -3.63 -6.64
CA GLY A 105 10.57 -4.06 -7.89
C GLY A 105 10.99 -2.90 -8.80
N GLU A 106 10.14 -1.89 -8.95
CA GLU A 106 10.43 -0.70 -9.75
C GLU A 106 11.57 0.12 -9.15
N PHE A 107 11.49 0.43 -7.84
CA PHE A 107 12.44 1.33 -7.18
C PHE A 107 13.82 0.68 -7.05
N ALA A 108 13.87 -0.63 -6.79
CA ALA A 108 15.09 -1.41 -6.75
C ALA A 108 15.74 -1.51 -8.15
N ASN A 109 14.96 -1.84 -9.18
CA ASN A 109 15.46 -1.94 -10.55
C ASN A 109 15.98 -0.59 -11.09
N ALA A 110 15.36 0.51 -10.68
CA ALA A 110 15.81 1.86 -11.05
C ALA A 110 17.05 2.32 -10.25
N GLY A 111 17.47 1.58 -9.22
CA GLY A 111 18.60 1.95 -8.36
C GLY A 111 18.30 3.13 -7.42
N TRP A 112 17.02 3.37 -7.11
CA TRP A 112 16.60 4.49 -6.27
C TRP A 112 16.65 4.21 -4.78
N VAL A 113 16.70 2.94 -4.39
CA VAL A 113 16.72 2.48 -2.99
C VAL A 113 17.89 1.52 -2.76
N GLU A 114 18.42 1.57 -1.55
CA GLU A 114 19.59 0.80 -1.13
C GLU A 114 19.23 -0.64 -0.74
N GLU A 115 20.14 -1.59 -1.00
CA GLU A 115 20.04 -2.97 -0.56
C GLU A 115 20.27 -3.07 0.95
N TRP A 116 19.39 -3.77 1.66
CA TRP A 116 19.58 -4.14 3.06
C TRP A 116 20.46 -5.39 3.20
N SER A 117 21.49 -5.33 4.03
CA SER A 117 22.42 -6.44 4.20
C SER A 117 22.85 -6.64 5.65
N GLY A 118 23.59 -7.71 5.94
CA GLY A 118 24.24 -7.93 7.22
C GLY A 118 23.31 -7.93 8.43
N ALA A 119 23.66 -7.15 9.46
CA ALA A 119 22.93 -7.07 10.71
C ALA A 119 21.57 -6.38 10.57
N ASP A 120 21.50 -5.32 9.74
CA ASP A 120 20.27 -4.55 9.51
C ASP A 120 19.22 -5.40 8.81
N LYS A 121 19.58 -6.12 7.74
CA LYS A 121 18.69 -7.11 7.10
C LYS A 121 18.13 -8.10 8.12
N LYS A 122 19.00 -8.67 8.98
CA LYS A 122 18.55 -9.63 9.99
C LYS A 122 17.58 -9.01 10.98
N ALA A 123 17.82 -7.78 11.43
CA ALA A 123 16.97 -7.08 12.41
C ALA A 123 15.57 -6.82 11.87
N VAL A 124 15.46 -6.37 10.60
CA VAL A 124 14.16 -6.01 10.00
C VAL A 124 13.37 -7.19 9.44
N THR A 125 14.00 -8.37 9.31
CA THR A 125 13.31 -9.59 8.85
C THR A 125 13.02 -10.59 9.98
N GLU A 126 13.46 -10.32 11.21
CA GLU A 126 13.26 -11.21 12.35
C GLU A 126 11.76 -11.37 12.66
N ASN A 127 11.26 -12.62 12.64
CA ASN A 127 9.84 -12.97 12.85
C ASN A 127 8.85 -12.31 11.89
N VAL A 128 9.28 -11.74 10.78
CA VAL A 128 8.40 -11.24 9.72
C VAL A 128 7.89 -12.42 8.90
N PHE A 129 6.66 -12.33 8.41
CA PHE A 129 6.08 -13.35 7.53
C PHE A 129 6.91 -13.47 6.24
N PRO A 130 7.20 -14.71 5.76
CA PRO A 130 8.00 -14.90 4.55
C PRO A 130 7.47 -14.18 3.32
N ASN A 131 6.17 -14.27 3.04
CA ASN A 131 5.52 -13.60 1.91
C ASN A 131 5.53 -12.06 2.04
N VAL A 132 5.57 -11.51 3.25
CA VAL A 132 5.77 -10.06 3.46
C VAL A 132 7.23 -9.66 3.16
N ILE A 133 8.22 -10.52 3.49
CA ILE A 133 9.62 -10.30 3.10
C ILE A 133 9.77 -10.31 1.57
N GLU A 134 9.02 -11.17 0.87
CA GLU A 134 8.99 -11.20 -0.59
C GLU A 134 8.58 -9.85 -1.18
N THR A 135 7.59 -9.18 -0.62
CA THR A 135 7.16 -7.85 -1.09
C THR A 135 8.23 -6.76 -0.91
N ALA A 136 9.17 -6.94 0.01
CA ALA A 136 10.28 -6.02 0.27
C ALA A 136 11.56 -6.42 -0.48
N SER A 137 11.49 -7.46 -1.32
CA SER A 137 12.63 -8.05 -2.01
C SER A 137 12.47 -7.94 -3.53
N TYR A 138 13.59 -7.89 -4.22
CA TYR A 138 13.68 -7.94 -5.68
C TYR A 138 14.97 -8.65 -6.08
N GLU A 139 14.92 -9.61 -7.01
CA GLU A 139 16.08 -10.43 -7.44
C GLU A 139 16.87 -11.01 -6.25
N ASP A 140 16.17 -11.67 -5.31
CA ASP A 140 16.73 -12.30 -4.10
C ASP A 140 17.40 -11.35 -3.09
N LYS A 141 17.28 -10.04 -3.28
CA LYS A 141 17.82 -9.00 -2.41
C LYS A 141 16.72 -8.24 -1.70
N LEU A 142 16.96 -7.90 -0.42
CA LEU A 142 16.05 -7.08 0.36
C LEU A 142 16.35 -5.61 0.11
N TYR A 143 15.32 -4.82 -0.23
CA TYR A 143 15.44 -3.38 -0.50
C TYR A 143 14.64 -2.51 0.47
N ALA A 144 13.84 -3.11 1.33
CA ALA A 144 13.10 -2.36 2.33
C ALA A 144 12.86 -3.16 3.61
N ALA A 145 12.60 -2.46 4.71
CA ALA A 145 12.18 -3.02 5.98
C ALA A 145 10.66 -3.10 6.03
N PRO A 146 10.03 -4.29 6.19
CA PRO A 146 8.59 -4.39 6.33
C PRO A 146 8.09 -3.66 7.59
N PHE A 147 7.24 -2.63 7.41
CA PHE A 147 6.67 -1.85 8.51
C PHE A 147 5.37 -2.45 9.03
N ASN A 148 4.38 -2.54 8.16
CA ASN A 148 3.12 -3.22 8.43
C ASN A 148 2.72 -4.09 7.24
N THR A 149 1.77 -4.96 7.45
CA THR A 149 1.13 -5.70 6.37
C THR A 149 -0.36 -5.38 6.32
N ASN A 150 -1.08 -5.92 5.37
CA ASN A 150 -2.51 -5.76 5.27
C ASN A 150 -3.13 -6.96 4.54
N THR A 151 -4.36 -7.32 4.91
CA THR A 151 -5.11 -8.39 4.24
C THR A 151 -6.60 -8.13 4.35
N GLN A 152 -7.38 -8.71 3.45
CA GLN A 152 -8.83 -8.64 3.50
C GLN A 152 -9.44 -9.88 4.15
N LEU A 153 -10.52 -9.65 4.87
CA LEU A 153 -11.41 -10.69 5.40
C LEU A 153 -12.79 -10.60 4.75
N LEU A 154 -13.55 -11.66 4.85
CA LEU A 154 -14.98 -11.63 4.63
C LEU A 154 -15.67 -11.12 5.89
N TRP A 155 -16.34 -9.97 5.78
CA TRP A 155 -17.25 -9.42 6.76
C TRP A 155 -18.68 -9.77 6.38
N TYR A 156 -19.50 -10.19 7.35
CA TYR A 156 -20.89 -10.57 7.08
C TYR A 156 -21.84 -10.20 8.20
N ARG A 157 -23.10 -10.07 7.92
CA ARG A 157 -24.17 -9.77 8.85
C ARG A 157 -24.67 -11.04 9.55
N LYS A 158 -24.33 -11.24 10.84
CA LYS A 158 -24.74 -12.42 11.65
C LYS A 158 -26.25 -12.58 11.82
N ASP A 159 -26.99 -11.49 11.73
CA ASP A 159 -28.45 -11.50 11.79
C ASP A 159 -29.10 -12.03 10.48
N LEU A 160 -28.43 -11.88 9.36
CA LEU A 160 -28.87 -12.36 8.04
C LEU A 160 -28.27 -13.71 7.68
N VAL A 161 -27.01 -13.94 7.98
CA VAL A 161 -26.19 -15.07 7.56
C VAL A 161 -25.87 -15.95 8.76
N LYS A 162 -26.34 -17.19 8.75
CA LYS A 162 -26.14 -18.14 9.88
C LYS A 162 -24.76 -18.81 9.85
N GLN A 163 -24.25 -19.07 8.66
CA GLN A 163 -22.93 -19.65 8.44
C GLN A 163 -22.24 -18.88 7.31
N PRO A 164 -21.03 -18.35 7.53
CA PRO A 164 -20.30 -17.64 6.49
C PRO A 164 -19.98 -18.59 5.33
N PRO A 165 -20.10 -18.12 4.09
CA PRO A 165 -19.72 -18.88 2.91
C PRO A 165 -18.21 -19.13 2.87
N LYS A 166 -17.81 -20.24 2.25
CA LYS A 166 -16.41 -20.64 2.09
C LYS A 166 -15.87 -20.36 0.71
N THR A 167 -16.77 -20.22 -0.27
CA THR A 167 -16.43 -19.95 -1.66
C THR A 167 -17.22 -18.73 -2.16
N TRP A 168 -16.76 -18.13 -3.26
CA TRP A 168 -17.45 -17.04 -3.92
C TRP A 168 -18.83 -17.49 -4.46
N ASP A 169 -18.90 -18.69 -5.02
CA ASP A 169 -20.18 -19.24 -5.50
C ASP A 169 -21.20 -19.40 -4.36
N GLU A 170 -20.77 -19.95 -3.19
CA GLU A 170 -21.63 -20.02 -1.99
C GLU A 170 -22.06 -18.62 -1.51
N MET A 171 -21.16 -17.62 -1.58
CA MET A 171 -21.46 -16.27 -1.14
C MET A 171 -22.48 -15.59 -2.06
N ILE A 172 -22.31 -15.74 -3.38
CA ILE A 172 -23.23 -15.19 -4.38
C ILE A 172 -24.61 -15.86 -4.22
N GLU A 173 -24.68 -17.19 -4.11
CA GLU A 173 -25.93 -17.93 -3.91
C GLU A 173 -26.65 -17.49 -2.62
N GLN A 174 -25.93 -17.37 -1.51
CA GLN A 174 -26.50 -16.89 -0.25
C GLN A 174 -27.02 -15.44 -0.36
N ALA A 175 -26.26 -14.58 -1.02
CA ALA A 175 -26.63 -13.18 -1.25
C ALA A 175 -27.91 -13.07 -2.08
N GLU A 176 -28.00 -13.77 -3.20
CA GLU A 176 -29.19 -13.80 -4.05
C GLU A 176 -30.42 -14.31 -3.30
N GLY A 177 -30.24 -15.31 -2.42
CA GLY A 177 -31.30 -15.83 -1.56
C GLY A 177 -31.86 -14.80 -0.57
N LEU A 178 -31.07 -13.81 -0.15
CA LEU A 178 -31.46 -12.70 0.72
C LEU A 178 -32.11 -11.53 -0.02
N LYS A 179 -32.13 -11.55 -1.36
CA LYS A 179 -32.71 -10.50 -2.22
C LYS A 179 -32.06 -9.13 -1.96
N GLU A 180 -32.88 -8.08 -1.76
CA GLU A 180 -32.39 -6.70 -1.57
C GLU A 180 -31.41 -6.54 -0.41
N ALA A 181 -31.49 -7.38 0.63
CA ALA A 181 -30.55 -7.37 1.75
C ALA A 181 -29.24 -8.14 1.45
N GLY A 182 -29.16 -8.84 0.32
CA GLY A 182 -28.13 -9.80 0.00
C GLY A 182 -26.99 -9.29 -0.86
N THR A 183 -26.78 -7.98 -1.00
CA THR A 183 -25.67 -7.46 -1.81
C THR A 183 -24.31 -7.77 -1.22
N ILE A 184 -23.30 -7.87 -2.11
CA ILE A 184 -21.88 -8.12 -1.77
C ILE A 184 -21.08 -6.88 -2.14
N GLN A 185 -20.41 -6.29 -1.17
CA GLN A 185 -19.51 -5.16 -1.38
C GLN A 185 -18.08 -5.63 -1.63
N VAL A 186 -17.49 -5.14 -2.71
CA VAL A 186 -16.08 -5.38 -3.09
C VAL A 186 -15.52 -4.09 -3.69
N GLN A 187 -14.20 -4.02 -3.88
CA GLN A 187 -13.50 -2.93 -4.55
C GLN A 187 -13.48 -3.20 -6.06
N ALA A 188 -14.39 -2.58 -6.82
CA ALA A 188 -14.52 -2.82 -8.25
C ALA A 188 -14.57 -1.54 -9.10
N SER A 189 -14.26 -0.37 -8.53
CA SER A 189 -13.94 0.85 -9.26
C SER A 189 -12.66 0.68 -10.08
N ARG A 190 -12.47 1.49 -11.12
CA ARG A 190 -11.26 1.40 -11.95
C ARG A 190 -10.07 2.10 -11.30
N TYR A 191 -9.39 1.42 -10.40
CA TYR A 191 -8.19 1.88 -9.66
C TYR A 191 -7.43 0.65 -9.14
N GLU A 192 -6.39 0.86 -8.33
CA GLU A 192 -5.54 -0.22 -7.80
C GLU A 192 -6.32 -1.27 -6.98
N GLY A 193 -7.36 -0.88 -6.23
CA GLY A 193 -8.18 -1.83 -5.47
C GLY A 193 -8.89 -2.88 -6.35
N TYR A 194 -9.20 -2.55 -7.61
CA TYR A 194 -9.71 -3.55 -8.56
C TYR A 194 -8.62 -4.54 -8.97
N MET A 195 -7.39 -4.07 -9.19
CA MET A 195 -6.25 -4.97 -9.42
C MET A 195 -6.03 -5.91 -8.23
N VAL A 196 -6.11 -5.40 -7.01
CA VAL A 196 -6.03 -6.19 -5.77
C VAL A 196 -7.10 -7.28 -5.74
N PHE A 197 -8.34 -6.93 -6.05
CA PHE A 197 -9.46 -7.87 -6.09
C PHE A 197 -9.27 -8.96 -7.15
N VAL A 198 -8.91 -8.58 -8.37
CA VAL A 198 -8.66 -9.51 -9.48
C VAL A 198 -7.51 -10.45 -9.17
N ASN A 199 -6.37 -9.92 -8.67
CA ASN A 199 -5.21 -10.73 -8.29
C ASN A 199 -5.58 -11.80 -7.25
N ALA A 200 -6.31 -11.41 -6.21
CA ALA A 200 -6.73 -12.35 -5.16
C ALA A 200 -7.64 -13.48 -5.70
N LEU A 201 -8.50 -13.18 -6.68
CA LEU A 201 -9.32 -14.20 -7.32
C LEU A 201 -8.48 -15.15 -8.19
N ILE A 202 -7.56 -14.61 -9.00
CA ILE A 202 -6.67 -15.39 -9.87
C ILE A 202 -5.81 -16.34 -9.03
N GLU A 203 -5.20 -15.85 -7.95
CA GLU A 203 -4.39 -16.68 -7.07
C GLU A 203 -5.23 -17.71 -6.27
N SER A 204 -6.44 -17.32 -5.82
CA SER A 204 -7.37 -18.27 -5.20
C SER A 204 -7.90 -19.34 -6.17
N ALA A 205 -7.82 -19.08 -7.47
CA ALA A 205 -8.08 -20.06 -8.52
C ALA A 205 -6.85 -20.96 -8.79
N GLY A 206 -5.66 -20.57 -8.33
CA GLY A 206 -4.43 -21.38 -8.33
C GLY A 206 -3.50 -21.15 -9.51
N THR A 207 -3.48 -19.96 -10.07
CA THR A 207 -2.49 -19.43 -10.99
C THR A 207 -2.08 -18.04 -10.52
N GLU A 208 -1.10 -17.43 -11.15
CA GLU A 208 -0.59 -16.08 -10.85
C GLU A 208 -0.63 -15.22 -12.10
N ILE A 209 -0.62 -13.91 -11.93
CA ILE A 209 -0.52 -13.01 -13.10
C ILE A 209 0.90 -13.09 -13.67
N LEU A 210 1.90 -13.06 -12.79
CA LEU A 210 3.31 -13.26 -13.16
C LEU A 210 3.96 -14.21 -12.15
N SER A 211 4.76 -15.18 -12.62
CA SER A 211 5.62 -16.05 -11.81
C SER A 211 7.04 -15.50 -11.65
N GLY A 212 7.35 -14.38 -12.25
CA GLY A 212 8.63 -13.70 -12.21
C GLY A 212 8.51 -12.27 -12.71
N PRO A 213 9.60 -11.49 -12.74
CA PRO A 213 9.52 -10.08 -13.11
C PRO A 213 8.97 -9.80 -14.52
N GLU A 214 9.12 -10.77 -15.45
CA GLU A 214 8.71 -10.65 -16.86
C GLU A 214 7.98 -11.91 -17.38
N GLU A 215 7.67 -12.88 -16.52
CA GLU A 215 7.08 -14.17 -16.90
C GLU A 215 5.58 -14.19 -16.58
N VAL A 216 4.75 -14.15 -17.62
CA VAL A 216 3.29 -14.22 -17.49
C VAL A 216 2.87 -15.66 -17.21
N ASP A 217 2.14 -15.89 -16.11
CA ASP A 217 1.72 -17.22 -15.63
C ASP A 217 0.20 -17.39 -15.58
N LEU A 218 -0.53 -16.63 -16.37
CA LEU A 218 -1.99 -16.76 -16.50
C LEU A 218 -2.35 -18.08 -17.18
N GLU A 219 -2.54 -19.14 -16.39
CA GLU A 219 -3.11 -20.39 -16.89
C GLU A 219 -4.59 -20.21 -17.22
N GLN A 220 -5.05 -20.78 -18.34
CA GLN A 220 -6.39 -20.52 -18.87
C GLN A 220 -7.50 -20.96 -17.91
N ASP A 221 -7.60 -22.23 -17.57
CA ASP A 221 -8.70 -22.75 -16.76
C ASP A 221 -8.88 -22.04 -15.41
N PRO A 222 -7.81 -21.83 -14.57
CA PRO A 222 -7.97 -21.11 -13.32
C PRO A 222 -8.28 -19.61 -13.53
N THR A 223 -7.69 -18.97 -14.54
CA THR A 223 -8.01 -17.56 -14.83
C THR A 223 -9.47 -17.40 -15.23
N GLU A 224 -10.00 -18.27 -16.09
CA GLU A 224 -11.40 -18.26 -16.46
C GLU A 224 -12.34 -18.50 -15.26
N GLN A 225 -11.97 -19.35 -14.28
CA GLN A 225 -12.73 -19.52 -13.04
C GLN A 225 -12.79 -18.20 -12.25
N ALA A 226 -11.70 -17.45 -12.15
CA ALA A 226 -11.68 -16.14 -11.51
C ALA A 226 -12.56 -15.12 -12.27
N LEU A 227 -12.51 -15.10 -13.60
CA LEU A 227 -13.36 -14.27 -14.44
C LEU A 227 -14.86 -14.62 -14.30
N GLN A 228 -15.18 -15.91 -14.19
CA GLN A 228 -16.55 -16.37 -13.94
C GLN A 228 -17.10 -15.84 -12.61
N VAL A 229 -16.29 -15.79 -11.55
CA VAL A 229 -16.70 -15.19 -10.27
C VAL A 229 -17.04 -13.71 -10.45
N ILE A 230 -16.18 -12.96 -11.15
CA ILE A 230 -16.42 -11.53 -11.39
C ILE A 230 -17.71 -11.34 -12.20
N GLY A 231 -17.87 -12.08 -13.29
CA GLY A 231 -19.06 -12.00 -14.16
C GLY A 231 -20.34 -12.40 -13.45
N LYS A 232 -20.35 -13.51 -12.67
CA LYS A 232 -21.49 -13.93 -11.85
C LYS A 232 -21.87 -12.85 -10.82
N LEU A 233 -20.89 -12.29 -10.10
CA LEU A 233 -21.15 -11.23 -9.15
C LEU A 233 -21.74 -10.00 -9.86
N ALA A 234 -21.10 -9.53 -10.93
CA ALA A 234 -21.45 -8.26 -11.56
C ALA A 234 -22.79 -8.29 -12.32
N ASN A 235 -23.15 -9.45 -12.88
CA ASN A 235 -24.37 -9.60 -13.68
C ASN A 235 -25.49 -10.32 -12.92
N GLY A 236 -25.23 -10.76 -11.67
CA GLY A 236 -26.20 -11.45 -10.82
C GLY A 236 -26.96 -10.50 -9.88
N GLY A 237 -27.90 -11.11 -9.11
CA GLY A 237 -28.72 -10.39 -8.13
C GLY A 237 -27.95 -9.94 -6.87
N ALA A 238 -26.71 -10.35 -6.71
CA ALA A 238 -25.86 -9.99 -5.57
C ALA A 238 -25.06 -8.69 -5.76
N ALA A 239 -25.02 -8.13 -6.99
CA ALA A 239 -24.30 -6.91 -7.28
C ALA A 239 -25.00 -5.67 -6.69
N PRO A 240 -24.29 -4.81 -5.92
CA PRO A 240 -24.85 -3.50 -5.60
C PRO A 240 -24.86 -2.62 -6.87
N PRO A 241 -25.81 -1.66 -6.99
CA PRO A 241 -25.87 -0.74 -8.14
C PRO A 241 -24.58 0.08 -8.34
N SER A 242 -23.82 0.27 -7.26
CA SER A 242 -22.54 1.03 -7.25
C SER A 242 -21.31 0.17 -7.54
N LEU A 243 -21.44 -1.11 -7.89
CA LEU A 243 -20.31 -2.04 -7.98
C LEU A 243 -19.11 -1.49 -8.76
N SER A 244 -19.33 -0.98 -9.98
CA SER A 244 -18.27 -0.47 -10.86
C SER A 244 -17.62 0.86 -10.40
N THR A 245 -18.12 1.45 -9.31
CA THR A 245 -17.61 2.68 -8.70
C THR A 245 -17.26 2.51 -7.23
N SER A 246 -17.27 1.26 -6.73
CA SER A 246 -17.01 0.95 -5.32
C SER A 246 -15.52 0.85 -5.05
N ASP A 247 -15.09 1.54 -4.00
CA ASP A 247 -13.76 1.46 -3.37
C ASP A 247 -13.89 0.96 -1.92
N GLU A 248 -12.79 0.95 -1.16
CA GLU A 248 -12.78 0.48 0.23
C GLU A 248 -13.75 1.23 1.12
N ASP A 249 -13.79 2.57 0.98
CA ASP A 249 -14.63 3.42 1.83
C ASP A 249 -16.10 3.34 1.47
N SER A 250 -16.44 3.40 0.19
CA SER A 250 -17.83 3.27 -0.27
C SER A 250 -18.41 1.88 0.04
N ALA A 251 -17.61 0.83 -0.11
CA ALA A 251 -17.98 -0.53 0.30
C ALA A 251 -18.27 -0.61 1.81
N ARG A 252 -17.39 -0.04 2.64
CA ARG A 252 -17.56 0.06 4.10
C ARG A 252 -18.82 0.84 4.47
N LEU A 253 -19.00 2.02 3.90
CA LEU A 253 -20.16 2.87 4.19
C LEU A 253 -21.49 2.19 3.84
N ALA A 254 -21.57 1.49 2.70
CA ALA A 254 -22.75 0.73 2.32
C ALA A 254 -23.03 -0.43 3.29
N PHE A 255 -22.00 -1.13 3.75
CA PHE A 255 -22.13 -2.17 4.76
C PHE A 255 -22.59 -1.60 6.12
N GLU A 256 -22.00 -0.49 6.56
CA GLU A 256 -22.37 0.22 7.81
C GLU A 256 -23.80 0.82 7.74
N ALA A 257 -24.27 1.20 6.55
CA ALA A 257 -25.66 1.61 6.33
C ALA A 257 -26.65 0.43 6.38
N GLY A 258 -26.17 -0.81 6.43
CA GLY A 258 -26.99 -2.02 6.44
C GLY A 258 -27.53 -2.43 5.07
N GLU A 259 -26.96 -1.89 4.00
CA GLU A 259 -27.38 -2.14 2.61
C GLU A 259 -26.84 -3.47 2.04
N SER A 260 -25.99 -4.18 2.81
CA SER A 260 -25.27 -5.37 2.34
C SER A 260 -25.19 -6.46 3.39
N ALA A 261 -25.29 -7.71 2.96
CA ALA A 261 -25.07 -8.87 3.82
C ALA A 261 -23.59 -9.26 3.94
N PHE A 262 -22.81 -8.95 2.90
CA PHE A 262 -21.41 -9.34 2.78
C PHE A 262 -20.54 -8.17 2.30
N MET A 263 -19.28 -8.19 2.75
CA MET A 263 -18.24 -7.27 2.28
C MET A 263 -16.87 -7.95 2.38
N THR A 264 -16.05 -7.89 1.33
CA THR A 264 -14.61 -8.13 1.47
C THR A 264 -13.91 -6.77 1.67
N ASN A 265 -13.15 -6.65 2.77
CA ASN A 265 -12.45 -5.40 3.08
C ASN A 265 -11.36 -5.65 4.13
N TYR A 266 -10.50 -4.67 4.32
CA TYR A 266 -9.41 -4.69 5.29
C TYR A 266 -9.90 -4.57 6.74
N THR A 267 -8.99 -4.80 7.68
CA THR A 267 -9.28 -4.86 9.12
C THR A 267 -9.83 -3.57 9.72
N PHE A 268 -9.51 -2.41 9.14
CA PHE A 268 -10.03 -1.12 9.60
C PHE A 268 -11.57 -1.03 9.59
N ALA A 269 -12.22 -1.79 8.69
CA ALA A 269 -13.68 -1.83 8.59
C ALA A 269 -14.35 -2.29 9.89
N TYR A 270 -13.69 -3.13 10.69
CA TYR A 270 -14.23 -3.55 12.00
C TYR A 270 -14.26 -2.40 12.99
N ALA A 271 -13.14 -1.70 13.16
CA ALA A 271 -13.06 -0.57 14.10
C ALA A 271 -14.03 0.55 13.70
N SER A 272 -14.12 0.85 12.40
CA SER A 272 -15.07 1.81 11.86
C SER A 272 -16.52 1.45 12.18
N ALA A 273 -16.94 0.22 11.89
CA ALA A 273 -18.30 -0.23 12.18
C ALA A 273 -18.65 -0.19 13.68
N GLN A 274 -17.69 -0.48 14.58
CA GLN A 274 -17.90 -0.36 16.02
C GLN A 274 -18.10 1.10 16.47
N ALA A 275 -17.41 2.05 15.85
CA ALA A 275 -17.45 3.46 16.19
C ALA A 275 -18.63 4.20 15.55
N GLU A 276 -18.82 4.03 14.23
CA GLU A 276 -19.73 4.85 13.43
C GLU A 276 -21.11 4.21 13.22
N ALA A 277 -21.17 2.87 13.24
CA ALA A 277 -22.42 2.11 13.02
C ALA A 277 -22.59 0.98 14.07
N PRO A 278 -22.66 1.29 15.37
CA PRO A 278 -22.58 0.28 16.45
C PRO A 278 -23.65 -0.81 16.40
N GLU A 279 -24.82 -0.54 15.82
CA GLU A 279 -25.87 -1.57 15.67
C GLU A 279 -25.50 -2.60 14.59
N ILE A 280 -24.88 -2.17 13.53
CA ILE A 280 -24.30 -3.05 12.49
C ILE A 280 -23.04 -3.72 13.03
N GLY A 281 -22.16 -2.98 13.70
CA GLY A 281 -20.95 -3.49 14.33
C GLY A 281 -21.20 -4.67 15.25
N LYS A 282 -22.27 -4.65 16.07
CA LYS A 282 -22.70 -5.79 16.91
C LYS A 282 -23.08 -7.03 16.11
N GLN A 283 -23.60 -6.83 14.90
CA GLN A 283 -24.00 -7.91 13.99
C GLN A 283 -22.89 -8.33 13.02
N MET A 284 -21.77 -7.60 13.00
CA MET A 284 -20.64 -7.90 12.12
C MET A 284 -19.97 -9.21 12.54
N GLY A 285 -19.94 -10.16 11.63
CA GLY A 285 -19.17 -11.38 11.71
C GLY A 285 -17.95 -11.29 10.80
N PHE A 286 -17.01 -12.17 10.98
CA PHE A 286 -15.78 -12.25 10.20
C PHE A 286 -15.52 -13.70 9.79
N ALA A 287 -14.95 -13.88 8.62
CA ALA A 287 -14.51 -15.17 8.11
C ALA A 287 -13.31 -14.97 7.18
N ARG A 288 -12.69 -16.08 6.79
CA ARG A 288 -11.64 -16.11 5.78
C ARG A 288 -12.17 -15.57 4.44
N PHE A 289 -11.32 -14.89 3.68
CA PHE A 289 -11.62 -14.50 2.30
C PHE A 289 -12.09 -15.73 1.50
N PRO A 290 -13.18 -15.63 0.71
CA PRO A 290 -13.75 -16.80 0.04
C PRO A 290 -12.82 -17.37 -1.02
N ARG A 291 -12.84 -18.70 -1.18
CA ARG A 291 -12.10 -19.39 -2.24
C ARG A 291 -12.79 -19.23 -3.58
N VAL A 292 -12.03 -19.24 -4.67
CA VAL A 292 -12.57 -19.41 -6.02
C VAL A 292 -12.84 -20.90 -6.27
N ASP A 293 -11.83 -21.75 -6.08
CA ASP A 293 -11.94 -23.20 -6.16
C ASP A 293 -12.01 -23.81 -4.74
N ALA A 294 -13.06 -24.56 -4.44
CA ALA A 294 -13.25 -25.20 -3.14
C ALA A 294 -12.13 -26.19 -2.76
N SER A 295 -11.40 -26.71 -3.73
CA SER A 295 -10.29 -27.67 -3.54
C SER A 295 -8.94 -26.98 -3.27
N LYS A 296 -8.85 -25.65 -3.49
CA LYS A 296 -7.63 -24.85 -3.33
C LYS A 296 -7.71 -23.96 -2.09
N PRO A 297 -6.57 -23.52 -1.53
CA PRO A 297 -6.58 -22.53 -0.45
C PRO A 297 -7.14 -21.19 -0.92
N SER A 298 -7.72 -20.44 -0.01
CA SER A 298 -7.99 -19.01 -0.23
C SER A 298 -6.67 -18.25 -0.28
N LYS A 299 -6.58 -17.28 -1.18
CA LYS A 299 -5.45 -16.37 -1.32
C LYS A 299 -5.96 -14.91 -1.15
N PRO A 300 -6.20 -14.47 0.09
CA PRO A 300 -6.59 -13.08 0.31
C PRO A 300 -5.49 -12.13 -0.16
N PRO A 301 -5.82 -10.86 -0.47
CA PRO A 301 -4.82 -9.88 -0.85
C PRO A 301 -3.73 -9.70 0.21
N LEU A 302 -2.49 -9.48 -0.21
CA LEU A 302 -1.39 -9.01 0.62
C LEU A 302 -1.06 -7.57 0.25
N GLY A 303 -1.12 -6.69 1.24
CA GLY A 303 -0.75 -5.29 1.14
C GLY A 303 0.13 -4.86 2.30
N GLY A 304 0.39 -3.56 2.42
CA GLY A 304 1.18 -2.96 3.49
C GLY A 304 2.19 -1.95 2.97
N PHE A 305 3.04 -1.49 3.89
CA PHE A 305 4.10 -0.53 3.59
C PHE A 305 5.46 -1.07 4.00
N ASN A 306 6.45 -0.84 3.14
CA ASN A 306 7.85 -1.15 3.35
C ASN A 306 8.67 0.14 3.46
N LEU A 307 9.66 0.20 4.34
CA LEU A 307 10.52 1.37 4.54
C LEU A 307 11.86 1.17 3.84
N ALA A 308 12.13 1.99 2.83
CA ALA A 308 13.38 1.94 2.08
C ALA A 308 14.29 3.14 2.40
N VAL A 309 15.59 2.95 2.27
CA VAL A 309 16.59 4.02 2.34
C VAL A 309 16.89 4.50 0.93
N SER A 310 16.80 5.81 0.70
CA SER A 310 17.09 6.42 -0.61
C SER A 310 18.56 6.28 -0.98
N SER A 311 18.85 5.88 -2.23
CA SER A 311 20.22 5.82 -2.76
C SER A 311 20.89 7.20 -2.84
N TYR A 312 20.10 8.27 -2.79
CA TYR A 312 20.57 9.66 -2.85
C TYR A 312 20.73 10.32 -1.49
N SER A 313 20.32 9.64 -0.40
CA SER A 313 20.54 10.13 0.96
C SER A 313 22.02 10.35 1.24
N LYS A 314 22.32 11.48 1.88
CA LYS A 314 23.68 11.80 2.39
C LYS A 314 23.96 11.18 3.76
N ASN A 315 22.91 10.61 4.38
CA ASN A 315 22.90 10.12 5.75
C ASN A 315 22.59 8.61 5.83
N LYS A 316 23.01 7.82 4.82
CA LYS A 316 22.59 6.42 4.65
C LYS A 316 22.72 5.57 5.91
N ASP A 317 23.87 5.61 6.58
CA ASP A 317 24.15 4.76 7.75
C ASP A 317 23.12 5.01 8.87
N VAL A 318 22.84 6.28 9.19
CA VAL A 318 21.85 6.63 10.22
C VAL A 318 20.41 6.49 9.71
N ALA A 319 20.18 6.57 8.39
CA ALA A 319 18.88 6.31 7.78
C ALA A 319 18.48 4.82 7.90
N PHE A 320 19.44 3.88 7.75
CA PHE A 320 19.21 2.46 8.04
C PHE A 320 18.91 2.22 9.52
N GLU A 321 19.64 2.86 10.44
CA GLU A 321 19.36 2.77 11.89
C GLU A 321 17.96 3.31 12.22
N ALA A 322 17.58 4.46 11.64
CA ALA A 322 16.28 5.08 11.82
C ALA A 322 15.15 4.21 11.24
N ALA A 323 15.29 3.70 10.02
CA ALA A 323 14.31 2.84 9.39
C ALA A 323 14.16 1.49 10.14
N THR A 324 15.24 0.95 10.72
CA THR A 324 15.20 -0.22 11.61
C THR A 324 14.38 0.07 12.87
N CYS A 325 14.52 1.25 13.48
CA CYS A 325 13.68 1.66 14.61
C CYS A 325 12.23 1.83 14.19
N LEU A 326 11.97 2.51 13.09
CA LEU A 326 10.61 2.72 12.57
C LEU A 326 9.89 1.39 12.28
N ALA A 327 10.60 0.35 11.83
CA ALA A 327 10.04 -0.97 11.53
C ALA A 327 10.08 -1.95 12.73
N ASN A 328 10.59 -1.55 13.89
CA ASN A 328 10.76 -2.44 15.03
C ASN A 328 9.43 -2.89 15.66
N LYS A 329 9.51 -3.82 16.59
CA LYS A 329 8.36 -4.41 17.29
C LYS A 329 7.48 -3.37 17.98
N ASP A 330 8.08 -2.37 18.64
CA ASP A 330 7.33 -1.35 19.39
C ASP A 330 6.65 -0.34 18.45
N SER A 331 7.29 -0.02 17.31
CA SER A 331 6.66 0.78 16.24
C SER A 331 5.44 0.09 15.65
N GLN A 332 5.55 -1.21 15.38
CA GLN A 332 4.42 -1.99 14.85
C GLN A 332 3.27 -2.11 15.85
N LYS A 333 3.56 -2.21 17.16
CA LYS A 333 2.51 -2.15 18.20
C LYS A 333 1.82 -0.79 18.23
N THR A 334 2.57 0.30 18.14
CA THR A 334 2.01 1.65 18.02
C THR A 334 1.09 1.78 16.80
N ALA A 335 1.49 1.19 15.66
CA ALA A 335 0.68 1.17 14.44
C ALA A 335 -0.64 0.39 14.62
N VAL A 336 -0.62 -0.71 15.37
CA VAL A 336 -1.84 -1.45 15.73
C VAL A 336 -2.74 -0.61 16.64
N GLU A 337 -2.17 0.03 17.66
CA GLU A 337 -2.92 0.80 18.68
C GLU A 337 -3.60 2.03 18.09
N LEU A 338 -2.89 2.78 17.24
CA LEU A 338 -3.35 4.07 16.75
C LEU A 338 -4.18 3.96 15.46
N ASP A 339 -3.77 3.09 14.53
CA ASP A 339 -4.37 3.00 13.20
C ASP A 339 -4.93 1.61 12.85
N GLY A 340 -4.84 0.64 13.77
CA GLY A 340 -5.33 -0.72 13.52
C GLY A 340 -4.60 -1.43 12.38
N LEU A 341 -3.34 -1.06 12.11
CA LEU A 341 -2.54 -1.65 11.02
C LEU A 341 -1.99 -3.03 11.45
N PRO A 342 -2.27 -4.11 10.72
CA PRO A 342 -1.73 -5.41 11.03
C PRO A 342 -0.20 -5.42 10.99
N PRO A 343 0.47 -5.97 12.03
CA PRO A 343 1.91 -6.01 12.06
C PRO A 343 2.48 -7.00 11.05
N SER A 344 3.63 -6.66 10.45
CA SER A 344 4.39 -7.56 9.57
C SER A 344 5.06 -8.71 10.34
N ARG A 345 5.18 -8.58 11.67
CA ARG A 345 5.78 -9.57 12.56
C ARG A 345 4.75 -10.58 13.05
N SER A 346 4.98 -11.85 12.78
CA SER A 346 4.11 -12.97 13.17
C SER A 346 4.04 -13.22 14.70
N ASP A 347 5.10 -12.86 15.44
CA ASP A 347 5.17 -13.02 16.90
C ASP A 347 4.31 -12.02 17.67
N LEU A 348 3.76 -10.99 17.00
CA LEU A 348 2.88 -9.99 17.62
C LEU A 348 1.41 -10.45 17.70
N TYR A 349 0.97 -11.46 16.96
CA TYR A 349 -0.44 -11.86 16.92
C TYR A 349 -0.96 -12.54 18.20
N THR A 350 -0.08 -12.84 19.15
CA THR A 350 -0.41 -13.26 20.52
C THR A 350 -0.18 -12.15 21.55
N ASP A 351 0.31 -10.98 21.13
CA ASP A 351 0.47 -9.82 22.01
C ASP A 351 -0.90 -9.22 22.36
N LYS A 352 -0.99 -8.67 23.57
CA LYS A 352 -2.22 -8.07 24.08
C LYS A 352 -2.73 -6.93 23.22
N THR A 353 -1.83 -6.09 22.74
CA THR A 353 -2.15 -4.96 21.84
C THR A 353 -2.92 -5.43 20.60
N VAL A 354 -2.39 -6.47 19.91
CA VAL A 354 -3.00 -6.99 18.69
C VAL A 354 -4.32 -7.73 18.98
N THR A 355 -4.36 -8.52 20.07
CA THR A 355 -5.60 -9.26 20.43
C THR A 355 -6.72 -8.36 20.92
N GLU A 356 -6.42 -7.19 21.47
CA GLU A 356 -7.40 -6.17 21.83
C GLU A 356 -7.89 -5.36 20.63
N ALA A 357 -7.01 -5.08 19.66
CA ALA A 357 -7.40 -4.42 18.42
C ALA A 357 -8.25 -5.32 17.50
N TYR A 358 -8.01 -6.63 17.50
CA TYR A 358 -8.71 -7.63 16.68
C TYR A 358 -9.45 -8.66 17.57
N PRO A 359 -10.49 -8.27 18.32
CA PRO A 359 -11.10 -9.10 19.33
C PRO A 359 -11.80 -10.32 18.72
N GLY A 360 -11.25 -11.50 18.99
CA GLY A 360 -11.75 -12.79 18.51
C GLY A 360 -11.31 -13.17 17.10
N PHE A 361 -10.60 -12.28 16.35
CA PHE A 361 -10.15 -12.59 14.97
C PHE A 361 -8.66 -12.32 14.70
N ALA A 362 -7.85 -11.98 15.71
CA ALA A 362 -6.41 -11.78 15.53
C ALA A 362 -5.71 -13.00 14.89
N GLN A 363 -6.09 -14.21 15.33
CA GLN A 363 -5.56 -15.45 14.75
C GLN A 363 -5.99 -15.64 13.28
N LEU A 364 -7.23 -15.25 12.94
CA LEU A 364 -7.71 -15.30 11.56
C LEU A 364 -6.94 -14.32 10.66
N VAL A 365 -6.64 -13.10 11.15
CA VAL A 365 -5.80 -12.14 10.42
C VAL A 365 -4.41 -12.74 10.16
N LYS A 366 -3.79 -13.31 11.22
CA LYS A 366 -2.48 -13.99 11.09
C LYS A 366 -2.49 -15.05 10.00
N GLU A 367 -3.44 -15.99 10.07
CA GLU A 367 -3.57 -17.09 9.12
C GLU A 367 -3.87 -16.57 7.69
N SER A 368 -4.67 -15.49 7.58
CA SER A 368 -4.97 -14.88 6.29
C SER A 368 -3.73 -14.24 5.67
N ILE A 369 -2.86 -13.61 6.47
CA ILE A 369 -1.57 -13.09 6.00
C ILE A 369 -0.64 -14.23 5.59
N GLU A 370 -0.52 -15.30 6.40
CA GLU A 370 0.32 -16.46 6.08
C GLU A 370 -0.06 -17.14 4.76
N GLU A 371 -1.34 -17.11 4.40
CA GLU A 371 -1.87 -17.73 3.17
C GLU A 371 -2.08 -16.74 2.02
N SER A 372 -1.89 -15.43 2.27
CA SER A 372 -2.14 -14.38 1.27
C SER A 372 -1.21 -14.47 0.06
N GLY A 373 -1.71 -14.00 -1.08
CA GLY A 373 -0.98 -13.89 -2.32
C GLY A 373 -0.49 -12.45 -2.57
N PRO A 374 0.82 -12.24 -2.74
CA PRO A 374 1.33 -10.95 -3.11
C PRO A 374 0.97 -10.61 -4.56
N ARG A 375 0.76 -9.35 -4.85
CA ARG A 375 0.70 -8.87 -6.23
C ARG A 375 2.07 -9.02 -6.90
N PRO A 376 2.14 -9.09 -8.25
CA PRO A 376 3.38 -9.30 -8.97
C PRO A 376 4.51 -8.34 -8.58
N THR A 377 5.71 -8.88 -8.31
CA THR A 377 6.91 -8.07 -8.05
C THR A 377 7.68 -7.86 -9.35
N THR A 378 7.38 -6.78 -10.05
CA THR A 378 7.97 -6.44 -11.36
C THR A 378 8.25 -4.94 -11.48
N PRO A 379 9.31 -4.52 -12.21
CA PRO A 379 9.50 -3.12 -12.55
C PRO A 379 8.40 -2.52 -13.44
N ALA A 380 7.60 -3.38 -14.10
CA ALA A 380 6.48 -3.00 -14.95
C ALA A 380 5.13 -3.00 -14.19
N TYR A 381 5.13 -3.09 -12.86
CA TYR A 381 3.90 -3.28 -12.08
C TYR A 381 2.77 -2.31 -12.45
N GLN A 382 3.07 -1.02 -12.57
CA GLN A 382 2.06 -0.01 -12.91
C GLN A 382 1.39 -0.30 -14.26
N ASP A 383 2.17 -0.75 -15.23
CA ASP A 383 1.68 -1.06 -16.58
C ASP A 383 0.84 -2.33 -16.55
N VAL A 384 1.25 -3.35 -15.80
CA VAL A 384 0.49 -4.60 -15.58
C VAL A 384 -0.84 -4.30 -14.86
N SER A 385 -0.84 -3.51 -13.81
CA SER A 385 -2.06 -3.12 -13.09
C SER A 385 -3.04 -2.38 -14.02
N LEU A 386 -2.55 -1.44 -14.81
CA LEU A 386 -3.37 -0.73 -15.80
C LEU A 386 -3.90 -1.65 -16.91
N ALA A 387 -3.11 -2.63 -17.35
CA ALA A 387 -3.52 -3.61 -18.34
C ALA A 387 -4.69 -4.46 -17.84
N VAL A 388 -4.58 -5.00 -16.61
CA VAL A 388 -5.65 -5.76 -15.95
C VAL A 388 -6.91 -4.91 -15.80
N GLN A 389 -6.79 -3.68 -15.28
CA GLN A 389 -7.91 -2.75 -15.12
C GLN A 389 -8.59 -2.44 -16.46
N ARG A 390 -7.83 -2.23 -17.55
CA ARG A 390 -8.38 -1.95 -18.87
C ARG A 390 -9.04 -3.18 -19.51
N ALA A 391 -8.46 -4.35 -19.28
CA ALA A 391 -9.01 -5.60 -19.77
C ALA A 391 -10.33 -5.96 -19.10
N LEU A 392 -10.49 -5.72 -17.79
CA LEU A 392 -11.57 -6.28 -16.99
C LEU A 392 -12.62 -5.26 -16.49
N HIS A 393 -12.36 -3.96 -16.58
CA HIS A 393 -13.32 -2.94 -16.14
C HIS A 393 -14.14 -2.37 -17.32
N PRO A 394 -15.45 -2.13 -17.17
CA PRO A 394 -16.25 -2.41 -15.96
C PRO A 394 -16.53 -3.90 -15.80
N PRO A 395 -16.74 -4.40 -14.56
CA PRO A 395 -16.88 -5.84 -14.27
C PRO A 395 -18.10 -6.49 -14.94
N ASP A 396 -19.16 -5.74 -15.20
CA ASP A 396 -20.40 -6.23 -15.86
C ASP A 396 -20.24 -6.57 -17.35
N LYS A 397 -19.11 -6.17 -17.97
CA LYS A 397 -18.79 -6.60 -19.34
C LYS A 397 -18.35 -8.07 -19.42
N ILE A 398 -18.01 -8.68 -18.28
CA ILE A 398 -17.51 -10.05 -18.21
C ILE A 398 -18.72 -10.99 -18.25
N ASP A 399 -18.91 -11.70 -19.39
CA ASP A 399 -19.90 -12.77 -19.50
C ASP A 399 -19.33 -14.02 -18.82
N SER A 400 -19.93 -14.41 -17.68
CA SER A 400 -19.49 -15.60 -16.94
C SER A 400 -19.70 -16.93 -17.67
N SER A 401 -20.44 -16.93 -18.77
CA SER A 401 -20.67 -18.11 -19.62
C SER A 401 -19.73 -18.21 -20.81
N ASP A 402 -19.00 -17.13 -21.13
CA ASP A 402 -18.04 -17.05 -22.24
C ASP A 402 -16.84 -16.18 -21.84
N THR A 403 -15.91 -16.77 -21.09
CA THR A 403 -14.73 -16.07 -20.53
C THR A 403 -13.49 -16.19 -21.41
N GLU A 404 -13.47 -17.06 -22.44
CA GLU A 404 -12.30 -17.32 -23.27
C GLU A 404 -11.79 -16.06 -23.96
N SER A 405 -12.65 -15.29 -24.59
CA SER A 405 -12.23 -14.07 -25.31
C SER A 405 -11.69 -12.99 -24.37
N ILE A 406 -12.19 -12.93 -23.14
CA ILE A 406 -11.71 -11.98 -22.10
C ILE A 406 -10.38 -12.43 -21.53
N TYR A 407 -10.21 -13.75 -21.34
CA TYR A 407 -8.92 -14.33 -20.96
C TYR A 407 -7.84 -14.01 -22.00
N ASP A 408 -8.12 -14.21 -23.29
CA ASP A 408 -7.18 -13.90 -24.36
C ASP A 408 -6.81 -12.42 -24.39
N GLU A 409 -7.81 -11.52 -24.22
CA GLU A 409 -7.56 -10.08 -24.12
C GLU A 409 -6.70 -9.74 -22.91
N LEU A 410 -7.02 -10.30 -21.73
CA LEU A 410 -6.28 -10.07 -20.49
C LEU A 410 -4.81 -10.49 -20.66
N LYS A 411 -4.60 -11.73 -21.10
CA LYS A 411 -3.26 -12.30 -21.27
C LYS A 411 -2.42 -11.47 -22.23
N SER A 412 -2.96 -11.16 -23.40
CA SER A 412 -2.27 -10.32 -24.40
C SER A 412 -1.88 -8.96 -23.84
N LYS A 413 -2.79 -8.27 -23.12
CA LYS A 413 -2.51 -6.96 -22.52
C LYS A 413 -1.46 -7.03 -21.40
N VAL A 414 -1.44 -8.11 -20.62
CA VAL A 414 -0.42 -8.32 -19.58
C VAL A 414 0.94 -8.60 -20.22
N GLU A 415 0.99 -9.42 -21.28
CA GLU A 415 2.21 -9.69 -22.04
C GLU A 415 2.80 -8.42 -22.65
N ASP A 416 1.97 -7.55 -23.23
CA ASP A 416 2.40 -6.26 -23.78
C ASP A 416 2.90 -5.31 -22.67
N ALA A 417 2.22 -5.28 -21.52
CA ALA A 417 2.56 -4.45 -20.38
C ALA A 417 3.94 -4.82 -19.79
N VAL A 418 4.20 -6.13 -19.62
CA VAL A 418 5.49 -6.61 -19.12
C VAL A 418 6.64 -6.23 -20.05
N LYS A 419 6.43 -6.34 -21.38
CA LYS A 419 7.41 -5.93 -22.40
C LYS A 419 7.49 -4.42 -22.60
N ARG A 420 6.58 -3.65 -21.95
CA ARG A 420 6.39 -2.21 -22.15
C ARG A 420 6.08 -1.85 -23.61
N GLU A 421 5.43 -2.76 -24.33
CA GLU A 421 4.98 -2.57 -25.71
C GLU A 421 3.54 -2.03 -25.70
N GLY A 422 3.24 -1.04 -26.53
CA GLY A 422 1.86 -0.53 -26.69
C GLY A 422 1.36 0.46 -25.63
N LEU A 423 2.23 1.03 -24.82
CA LEU A 423 1.90 1.99 -23.76
C LEU A 423 2.02 3.47 -24.17
N LEU A 424 2.19 3.74 -25.46
CA LEU A 424 2.21 5.09 -26.05
C LEU A 424 0.91 5.41 -26.77
#